data_914fb16f403414bc65a4a74b9785665e
#
_entry.id   914fb16f403414bc65a4a74b9785665e
#
_cell.length_a   1.000
_cell.length_b   1.000
_cell.length_c   1.000
_cell.angle_alpha   90.00
_cell.angle_beta   90.00
_cell.angle_gamma   90.00
#
_symmetry.space_group_name_H-M   'P 1'
#
loop_
_entity.id
_entity.type
_entity.pdbx_description
1 polymer ?
#
loop_
_entity_poly.entity_id
_entity_poly.type
_entity_poly.pdbx_seq_one_letter_code
_entity_poly.pdbx_strand_id
1 'polypeptide(L)'
;MNKSVDFLIIGAVIVGITLAREIKIRNLGSSVVILEKENDIGLHSSGRNSGVLHSGIFYPPNSLKAQVCRQGAIEMKDYHKEYKIPLVECGKILITTNQHDAPQLNILLNRAKDSNIPVEELNEKDLKILEPEVRSFNGRGIYVPSTSVGSPKELIKSLRREIESMGVSINFNSKIIEINPIRKCINLQDGCTYNYGHVINSAGLHADKIAHQFGVGFQYTLLPFKGIYWKLDSNAGFNLKHLVYPVPDLRVPFLGVHTTTSVEGVTYLGPTAVPVLSRENYHSIKGIKLNELLPITANLAKQFVANKDGFRRLAWQEGSRYIKPSFAIAAKKILPRLKMQHLLPSNKVGIRAQMLNMETGRLVNDFLVEGGENSTHIINAISPAWTSAFPFARYIYDNHIEKQEKKI
;
A
#
# COMPACT_ATOMS: atom_id res chain seq x y z
N MET A 1 17.77 29.94 -5.04
CA MET A 1 18.97 29.45 -4.30
C MET A 1 19.38 28.10 -4.87
N ASN A 2 20.69 27.92 -5.13
CA ASN A 2 21.22 26.62 -5.55
C ASN A 2 21.73 25.84 -4.32
N LYS A 3 21.26 24.62 -4.17
CA LYS A 3 21.68 23.69 -3.11
C LYS A 3 22.25 22.43 -3.76
N SER A 4 23.26 21.80 -3.16
CA SER A 4 23.81 20.51 -3.62
C SER A 4 23.66 19.49 -2.52
N VAL A 5 23.24 18.27 -2.90
CA VAL A 5 23.04 17.16 -1.96
C VAL A 5 23.48 15.84 -2.60
N ASP A 6 23.94 14.89 -1.79
CA ASP A 6 24.33 13.57 -2.29
C ASP A 6 23.10 12.80 -2.73
N PHE A 7 22.06 12.78 -1.88
CA PHE A 7 20.80 12.08 -2.16
C PHE A 7 19.62 13.02 -2.08
N LEU A 8 18.83 13.06 -3.15
CA LEU A 8 17.57 13.80 -3.23
C LEU A 8 16.39 12.84 -3.38
N ILE A 9 15.52 12.78 -2.38
CA ILE A 9 14.37 11.88 -2.35
C ILE A 9 13.10 12.67 -2.68
N ILE A 10 12.32 12.20 -3.64
CA ILE A 10 11.05 12.82 -4.04
C ILE A 10 9.89 12.06 -3.37
N GLY A 11 9.24 12.70 -2.41
CA GLY A 11 8.10 12.19 -1.65
C GLY A 11 8.44 11.71 -0.23
N ALA A 12 7.86 12.37 0.78
CA ALA A 12 7.96 12.00 2.20
C ALA A 12 6.92 10.92 2.57
N VAL A 13 6.89 9.84 1.80
CA VAL A 13 6.09 8.64 2.05
C VAL A 13 6.90 7.63 2.84
N ILE A 14 6.24 6.58 3.38
CA ILE A 14 6.91 5.57 4.20
C ILE A 14 8.19 5.01 3.55
N VAL A 15 8.16 4.72 2.24
CA VAL A 15 9.33 4.19 1.51
C VAL A 15 10.43 5.22 1.40
N GLY A 16 10.11 6.49 1.08
CA GLY A 16 11.10 7.57 1.00
C GLY A 16 11.77 7.85 2.35
N ILE A 17 10.99 7.86 3.44
CA ILE A 17 11.48 8.07 4.79
C ILE A 17 12.39 6.91 5.24
N THR A 18 11.98 5.66 5.01
CA THR A 18 12.80 4.49 5.38
C THR A 18 14.05 4.36 4.51
N LEU A 19 14.03 4.82 3.26
CA LEU A 19 15.22 4.92 2.42
C LEU A 19 16.18 6.00 2.90
N ALA A 20 15.68 7.18 3.30
CA ALA A 20 16.52 8.21 3.91
C ALA A 20 17.19 7.69 5.18
N ARG A 21 16.45 6.96 6.02
CA ARG A 21 16.97 6.28 7.21
C ARG A 21 18.07 5.28 6.84
N GLU A 22 17.83 4.40 5.87
CA GLU A 22 18.79 3.39 5.46
C GLU A 22 20.09 4.01 4.90
N ILE A 23 19.98 5.06 4.08
CA ILE A 23 21.13 5.80 3.57
C ILE A 23 21.96 6.35 4.74
N LYS A 24 21.32 6.97 5.72
CA LYS A 24 22.03 7.54 6.89
C LYS A 24 22.64 6.46 7.80
N ILE A 25 22.04 5.28 7.91
CA ILE A 25 22.61 4.14 8.64
C ILE A 25 23.89 3.64 7.92
N ARG A 26 23.86 3.55 6.59
CA ARG A 26 25.00 3.07 5.78
C ARG A 26 26.10 4.12 5.62
N ASN A 27 25.72 5.38 5.49
CA ASN A 27 26.64 6.49 5.31
C ASN A 27 26.12 7.74 6.04
N LEU A 28 26.53 7.88 7.29
CA LEU A 28 26.11 9.00 8.14
C LEU A 28 26.55 10.36 7.59
N GLY A 29 27.67 10.40 6.83
CA GLY A 29 28.22 11.64 6.23
C GLY A 29 27.43 12.16 5.03
N SER A 30 26.62 11.33 4.38
CA SER A 30 25.86 11.75 3.19
C SER A 30 24.84 12.83 3.53
N SER A 31 24.75 13.84 2.68
CA SER A 31 23.71 14.85 2.70
C SER A 31 22.44 14.29 2.04
N VAL A 32 21.34 14.22 2.81
CA VAL A 32 20.05 13.66 2.36
C VAL A 32 18.95 14.69 2.52
N VAL A 33 18.25 14.97 1.42
CA VAL A 33 17.07 15.86 1.42
C VAL A 33 15.87 15.15 0.85
N ILE A 34 14.72 15.27 1.52
CA ILE A 34 13.42 14.81 1.03
C ILE A 34 12.61 16.03 0.58
N LEU A 35 12.11 16.00 -0.66
CA LEU A 35 11.17 17.00 -1.19
C LEU A 35 9.75 16.44 -1.08
N GLU A 36 8.88 17.13 -0.34
CA GLU A 36 7.46 16.80 -0.23
C GLU A 36 6.61 17.96 -0.76
N LYS A 37 5.68 17.66 -1.68
CA LYS A 37 4.82 18.67 -2.29
C LYS A 37 3.73 19.20 -1.36
N GLU A 38 3.37 18.39 -0.36
CA GLU A 38 2.37 18.72 0.65
C GLU A 38 3.00 19.50 1.81
N ASN A 39 2.15 19.99 2.71
CA ASN A 39 2.57 20.77 3.89
C ASN A 39 2.94 19.90 5.10
N ASP A 40 2.77 18.56 5.01
CA ASP A 40 3.14 17.59 6.05
C ASP A 40 3.39 16.20 5.43
N ILE A 41 3.96 15.30 6.23
CA ILE A 41 4.25 13.92 5.85
C ILE A 41 2.99 13.05 5.81
N GLY A 42 3.02 12.03 4.98
CA GLY A 42 2.03 10.94 5.02
C GLY A 42 0.60 11.32 4.66
N LEU A 43 0.36 12.46 4.01
CA LEU A 43 -0.99 12.92 3.66
C LEU A 43 -1.66 12.06 2.58
N HIS A 44 -0.90 11.23 1.88
CA HIS A 44 -1.37 10.24 0.89
C HIS A 44 -1.39 8.82 1.46
N SER A 45 -1.09 7.80 0.63
CA SER A 45 -1.21 6.37 0.95
C SER A 45 -0.58 5.95 2.28
N SER A 46 0.54 6.57 2.67
CA SER A 46 1.27 6.20 3.88
C SER A 46 0.52 6.50 5.18
N GLY A 47 -0.24 7.59 5.25
CA GLY A 47 -1.08 7.92 6.41
C GLY A 47 -2.55 7.54 6.24
N ARG A 48 -2.96 7.05 5.05
CA ARG A 48 -4.34 6.70 4.71
C ARG A 48 -4.58 5.20 4.55
N ASN A 49 -3.66 4.36 5.00
CA ASN A 49 -3.78 2.90 4.96
C ASN A 49 -4.50 2.35 6.21
N SER A 50 -4.68 1.03 6.25
CA SER A 50 -5.39 0.34 7.33
C SER A 50 -4.57 0.17 8.61
N GLY A 51 -3.25 0.31 8.55
CA GLY A 51 -2.35 0.01 9.65
C GLY A 51 -2.05 -1.48 9.84
N VAL A 52 -2.53 -2.35 8.97
CA VAL A 52 -2.33 -3.80 9.08
C VAL A 52 -0.90 -4.18 8.74
N LEU A 53 -0.23 -4.86 9.66
CA LEU A 53 1.03 -5.55 9.47
C LEU A 53 0.74 -6.96 8.93
N HIS A 54 0.95 -7.13 7.63
CA HIS A 54 0.61 -8.37 6.93
C HIS A 54 1.65 -9.45 7.16
N SER A 55 1.21 -10.71 7.26
CA SER A 55 2.10 -11.88 7.39
C SER A 55 2.82 -12.26 6.08
N GLY A 56 2.33 -11.81 4.93
CA GLY A 56 2.86 -12.21 3.63
C GLY A 56 2.15 -13.38 2.94
N ILE A 57 1.18 -14.05 3.59
CA ILE A 57 0.52 -15.28 3.11
C ILE A 57 -0.10 -15.17 1.70
N PHE A 58 -0.48 -13.97 1.26
CA PHE A 58 -1.11 -13.77 -0.05
C PHE A 58 -0.13 -13.79 -1.23
N TYR A 59 1.18 -13.62 -0.97
CA TYR A 59 2.16 -13.42 -2.03
C TYR A 59 2.81 -14.73 -2.47
N PRO A 60 3.12 -14.90 -3.77
CA PRO A 60 3.92 -16.03 -4.22
C PRO A 60 5.27 -16.05 -3.52
N PRO A 61 5.78 -17.23 -3.07
CA PRO A 61 7.01 -17.31 -2.25
C PRO A 61 8.25 -16.69 -2.90
N ASN A 62 8.32 -16.70 -4.23
CA ASN A 62 9.44 -16.13 -5.01
C ASN A 62 9.28 -14.64 -5.36
N SER A 63 8.18 -14.01 -4.96
CA SER A 63 7.96 -12.57 -5.20
C SER A 63 8.78 -11.70 -4.25
N LEU A 64 9.14 -10.50 -4.68
CA LEU A 64 9.81 -9.52 -3.81
C LEU A 64 8.94 -9.18 -2.59
N LYS A 65 7.62 -9.07 -2.78
CA LYS A 65 6.68 -8.87 -1.68
C LYS A 65 6.77 -9.96 -0.60
N ALA A 66 6.85 -11.23 -1.00
CA ALA A 66 6.98 -12.33 -0.03
C ALA A 66 8.31 -12.26 0.72
N GLN A 67 9.41 -11.96 0.01
CA GLN A 67 10.75 -11.86 0.58
C GLN A 67 10.84 -10.80 1.68
N VAL A 68 10.25 -9.61 1.44
CA VAL A 68 10.38 -8.48 2.38
C VAL A 68 9.21 -8.35 3.37
N CYS A 69 8.04 -8.97 3.11
CA CYS A 69 6.87 -8.73 3.94
C CYS A 69 6.97 -9.37 5.33
N ARG A 70 7.43 -10.62 5.41
CA ARG A 70 7.54 -11.35 6.69
C ARG A 70 8.53 -10.66 7.62
N GLN A 71 9.73 -10.38 7.12
CA GLN A 71 10.76 -9.70 7.91
C GLN A 71 10.30 -8.28 8.27
N GLY A 72 9.66 -7.59 7.34
CA GLY A 72 9.11 -6.26 7.58
C GLY A 72 8.04 -6.24 8.67
N ALA A 73 7.19 -7.27 8.76
CA ALA A 73 6.20 -7.36 9.84
C ALA A 73 6.85 -7.50 11.22
N ILE A 74 7.95 -8.26 11.32
CA ILE A 74 8.71 -8.42 12.56
C ILE A 74 9.34 -7.08 12.96
N GLU A 75 10.16 -6.49 12.08
CA GLU A 75 10.85 -5.23 12.34
C GLU A 75 9.89 -4.07 12.64
N MET A 76 8.76 -4.05 11.95
CA MET A 76 7.74 -3.03 12.17
C MET A 76 7.08 -3.17 13.55
N LYS A 77 6.86 -4.40 14.04
CA LYS A 77 6.40 -4.65 15.41
C LYS A 77 7.44 -4.23 16.44
N ASP A 78 8.69 -4.59 16.21
CA ASP A 78 9.80 -4.24 17.12
C ASP A 78 9.94 -2.72 17.20
N TYR A 79 9.87 -2.02 16.06
CA TYR A 79 9.88 -0.56 16.01
C TYR A 79 8.70 0.06 16.79
N HIS A 80 7.48 -0.50 16.64
CA HIS A 80 6.32 -0.02 17.42
C HIS A 80 6.53 -0.18 18.92
N LYS A 81 7.09 -1.32 19.34
CA LYS A 81 7.38 -1.62 20.76
C LYS A 81 8.48 -0.69 21.31
N GLU A 82 9.57 -0.54 20.59
CA GLU A 82 10.71 0.31 20.96
C GLU A 82 10.30 1.77 21.14
N TYR A 83 9.56 2.32 20.18
CA TYR A 83 9.14 3.72 20.19
C TYR A 83 7.77 3.96 20.84
N LYS A 84 7.22 2.95 21.53
CA LYS A 84 5.92 3.00 22.23
C LYS A 84 4.77 3.48 21.34
N ILE A 85 4.78 3.09 20.08
CA ILE A 85 3.72 3.40 19.12
C ILE A 85 2.57 2.39 19.31
N PRO A 86 1.30 2.82 19.32
CA PRO A 86 0.17 1.90 19.50
C PRO A 86 0.21 0.73 18.51
N LEU A 87 0.10 -0.49 19.05
CA LEU A 87 0.11 -1.76 18.32
C LEU A 87 -0.87 -2.74 18.96
N VAL A 88 -1.70 -3.39 18.15
CA VAL A 88 -2.61 -4.45 18.57
C VAL A 88 -2.26 -5.74 17.84
N GLU A 89 -1.82 -6.75 18.55
CA GLU A 89 -1.51 -8.08 18.02
C GLU A 89 -2.79 -8.93 18.01
N CYS A 90 -3.67 -8.67 17.04
CA CYS A 90 -5.02 -9.22 16.98
C CYS A 90 -5.15 -10.51 16.17
N GLY A 91 -4.15 -10.88 15.38
CA GLY A 91 -4.28 -11.97 14.43
C GLY A 91 -5.28 -11.68 13.29
N LYS A 92 -5.40 -12.63 12.38
CA LYS A 92 -6.31 -12.53 11.22
C LYS A 92 -6.91 -13.89 10.91
N ILE A 93 -8.21 -13.90 10.59
CA ILE A 93 -8.91 -15.10 10.13
C ILE A 93 -9.27 -14.91 8.65
N LEU A 94 -8.92 -15.90 7.83
CA LEU A 94 -9.33 -16.00 6.44
C LEU A 94 -10.47 -17.02 6.34
N ILE A 95 -11.58 -16.64 5.70
CA ILE A 95 -12.74 -17.51 5.54
C ILE A 95 -13.16 -17.66 4.08
N THR A 96 -13.74 -18.77 3.73
CA THR A 96 -14.39 -18.95 2.43
C THR A 96 -15.76 -18.22 2.43
N THR A 97 -16.12 -17.60 1.32
CA THR A 97 -17.38 -16.86 1.13
C THR A 97 -18.23 -17.42 -0.02
N ASN A 98 -17.68 -18.35 -0.79
CA ASN A 98 -18.34 -19.04 -1.88
C ASN A 98 -17.61 -20.35 -2.25
N GLN A 99 -18.18 -21.14 -3.14
CA GLN A 99 -17.63 -22.43 -3.55
C GLN A 99 -16.26 -22.37 -4.27
N HIS A 100 -15.91 -21.21 -4.86
CA HIS A 100 -14.64 -21.04 -5.58
C HIS A 100 -13.48 -20.70 -4.65
N ASP A 101 -13.72 -20.43 -3.38
CA ASP A 101 -12.70 -20.04 -2.42
C ASP A 101 -11.91 -21.24 -1.86
N ALA A 102 -12.49 -22.44 -1.85
CA ALA A 102 -11.83 -23.62 -1.27
C ALA A 102 -10.49 -23.99 -1.93
N PRO A 103 -10.35 -24.00 -3.28
CA PRO A 103 -9.05 -24.20 -3.91
C PRO A 103 -8.04 -23.10 -3.57
N GLN A 104 -8.49 -21.84 -3.47
CA GLN A 104 -7.63 -20.70 -3.12
C GLN A 104 -7.13 -20.82 -1.67
N LEU A 105 -7.97 -21.28 -0.76
CA LEU A 105 -7.59 -21.52 0.64
C LEU A 105 -6.46 -22.56 0.73
N ASN A 106 -6.52 -23.65 -0.03
CA ASN A 106 -5.45 -24.64 -0.08
C ASN A 106 -4.14 -24.06 -0.63
N ILE A 107 -4.21 -23.18 -1.65
CA ILE A 107 -3.04 -22.47 -2.16
C ILE A 107 -2.42 -21.59 -1.06
N LEU A 108 -3.24 -20.92 -0.25
CA LEU A 108 -2.74 -20.09 0.85
C LEU A 108 -2.08 -20.91 1.95
N LEU A 109 -2.61 -22.10 2.29
CA LEU A 109 -1.98 -23.03 3.24
C LEU A 109 -0.60 -23.48 2.73
N ASN A 110 -0.49 -23.83 1.45
CA ASN A 110 0.80 -24.20 0.85
C ASN A 110 1.78 -23.03 0.86
N ARG A 111 1.35 -21.81 0.48
CA ARG A 111 2.20 -20.61 0.56
C ARG A 111 2.66 -20.31 1.98
N ALA A 112 1.79 -20.50 2.97
CA ALA A 112 2.17 -20.32 4.37
C ALA A 112 3.28 -21.29 4.78
N LYS A 113 3.16 -22.58 4.38
CA LYS A 113 4.19 -23.60 4.60
C LYS A 113 5.50 -23.24 3.90
N ASP A 114 5.46 -22.93 2.60
CA ASP A 114 6.64 -22.61 1.79
C ASP A 114 7.38 -21.35 2.28
N SER A 115 6.63 -20.39 2.84
CA SER A 115 7.17 -19.14 3.38
C SER A 115 7.42 -19.19 4.91
N ASN A 116 7.26 -20.35 5.56
CA ASN A 116 7.38 -20.52 7.01
C ASN A 116 6.53 -19.50 7.81
N ILE A 117 5.30 -19.23 7.37
CA ILE A 117 4.35 -18.37 8.06
C ILE A 117 3.50 -19.26 8.99
N PRO A 118 3.52 -19.02 10.32
CA PRO A 118 2.67 -19.77 11.24
C PRO A 118 1.19 -19.54 10.94
N VAL A 119 0.45 -20.63 10.73
CA VAL A 119 -1.00 -20.61 10.49
C VAL A 119 -1.65 -21.84 11.11
N GLU A 120 -2.92 -21.72 11.45
CA GLU A 120 -3.78 -22.81 11.92
C GLU A 120 -4.96 -22.95 10.97
N GLU A 121 -5.22 -24.16 10.48
CA GLU A 121 -6.44 -24.45 9.74
C GLU A 121 -7.60 -24.57 10.72
N LEU A 122 -8.69 -23.87 10.47
CA LEU A 122 -9.87 -23.83 11.33
C LEU A 122 -11.03 -24.60 10.69
N ASN A 123 -11.72 -25.38 11.51
CA ASN A 123 -13.03 -25.91 11.20
C ASN A 123 -14.16 -24.98 11.71
N GLU A 124 -15.42 -25.36 11.48
CA GLU A 124 -16.57 -24.54 11.88
C GLU A 124 -16.67 -24.33 13.40
N LYS A 125 -16.26 -25.33 14.21
CA LYS A 125 -16.28 -25.23 15.68
C LYS A 125 -15.23 -24.23 16.15
N ASP A 126 -14.02 -24.30 15.59
CA ASP A 126 -12.92 -23.39 15.91
C ASP A 126 -13.28 -21.95 15.53
N LEU A 127 -13.89 -21.75 14.35
CA LEU A 127 -14.39 -20.43 13.92
C LEU A 127 -15.41 -19.85 14.88
N LYS A 128 -16.36 -20.67 15.37
CA LYS A 128 -17.36 -20.23 16.35
C LYS A 128 -16.77 -19.83 17.69
N ILE A 129 -15.67 -20.48 18.10
CA ILE A 129 -14.96 -20.16 19.34
C ILE A 129 -14.18 -18.84 19.19
N LEU A 130 -13.42 -18.70 18.08
CA LEU A 130 -12.58 -17.52 17.84
C LEU A 130 -13.40 -16.28 17.51
N GLU A 131 -14.36 -16.40 16.57
CA GLU A 131 -15.19 -15.30 16.07
C GLU A 131 -16.66 -15.76 15.91
N PRO A 132 -17.48 -15.68 16.97
CA PRO A 132 -18.88 -16.13 16.95
C PRO A 132 -19.75 -15.45 15.88
N GLU A 133 -19.40 -14.22 15.49
CA GLU A 133 -20.12 -13.40 14.52
C GLU A 133 -19.85 -13.78 13.06
N VAL A 134 -18.80 -14.57 12.81
CA VAL A 134 -18.30 -14.90 11.49
C VAL A 134 -18.87 -16.25 11.01
N ARG A 135 -19.10 -16.35 9.70
CA ARG A 135 -19.49 -17.61 9.06
C ARG A 135 -18.63 -17.83 7.82
N SER A 136 -18.10 -19.05 7.71
CA SER A 136 -17.45 -19.55 6.51
C SER A 136 -18.45 -20.33 5.66
N PHE A 137 -18.36 -20.19 4.33
CA PHE A 137 -19.25 -20.88 3.39
C PHE A 137 -19.22 -22.40 3.52
N ASN A 138 -18.03 -22.97 3.67
CA ASN A 138 -17.82 -24.41 3.81
C ASN A 138 -17.29 -24.85 5.19
N GLY A 139 -17.39 -23.97 6.19
CA GLY A 139 -16.92 -24.24 7.55
C GLY A 139 -15.40 -24.22 7.72
N ARG A 140 -14.61 -23.94 6.68
CA ARG A 140 -13.13 -23.91 6.76
C ARG A 140 -12.62 -22.47 6.84
N GLY A 141 -11.50 -22.29 7.51
CA GLY A 141 -10.77 -21.03 7.59
C GLY A 141 -9.29 -21.23 7.87
N ILE A 142 -8.54 -20.14 7.88
CA ILE A 142 -7.13 -20.11 8.30
C ILE A 142 -6.98 -19.01 9.34
N TYR A 143 -6.43 -19.32 10.49
CA TYR A 143 -5.98 -18.33 11.46
C TYR A 143 -4.50 -18.00 11.24
N VAL A 144 -4.17 -16.72 11.22
CA VAL A 144 -2.83 -16.19 11.02
C VAL A 144 -2.48 -15.31 12.23
N PRO A 145 -1.86 -15.88 13.27
CA PRO A 145 -1.61 -15.18 14.55
C PRO A 145 -0.64 -14.01 14.42
N SER A 146 0.29 -14.06 13.46
CA SER A 146 1.33 -13.05 13.29
C SER A 146 0.84 -11.68 12.77
N THR A 147 -0.43 -11.56 12.37
CA THR A 147 -1.00 -10.30 11.88
C THR A 147 -1.29 -9.34 13.02
N SER A 148 -0.98 -8.06 12.84
CA SER A 148 -1.18 -7.00 13.83
C SER A 148 -1.72 -5.74 13.15
N VAL A 149 -2.13 -4.76 13.95
CA VAL A 149 -2.52 -3.42 13.49
C VAL A 149 -1.71 -2.39 14.28
N GLY A 150 -1.03 -1.49 13.59
CA GLY A 150 -0.34 -0.35 14.17
C GLY A 150 -0.97 0.98 13.76
N SER A 151 -0.50 2.08 14.34
CA SER A 151 -0.91 3.44 13.97
C SER A 151 -0.04 4.00 12.84
N PRO A 152 -0.55 4.15 11.59
CA PRO A 152 0.24 4.69 10.50
C PRO A 152 0.73 6.12 10.76
N LYS A 153 -0.11 6.94 11.38
CA LYS A 153 0.22 8.34 11.66
C LYS A 153 1.33 8.48 12.68
N GLU A 154 1.24 7.74 13.78
CA GLU A 154 2.25 7.82 14.83
C GLU A 154 3.58 7.21 14.39
N LEU A 155 3.54 6.12 13.60
CA LEU A 155 4.73 5.54 12.98
C LEU A 155 5.48 6.57 12.11
N ILE A 156 4.77 7.21 11.18
CA ILE A 156 5.39 8.18 10.26
C ILE A 156 5.97 9.37 11.03
N LYS A 157 5.28 9.86 12.07
CA LYS A 157 5.80 10.92 12.94
C LYS A 157 7.05 10.50 13.70
N SER A 158 7.10 9.25 14.18
CA SER A 158 8.28 8.71 14.87
C SER A 158 9.46 8.61 13.92
N LEU A 159 9.25 8.01 12.73
CA LEU A 159 10.29 7.91 11.69
C LEU A 159 10.80 9.28 11.24
N ARG A 160 9.91 10.27 11.10
CA ARG A 160 10.32 11.64 10.79
C ARG A 160 11.30 12.18 11.82
N ARG A 161 10.97 12.09 13.13
CA ARG A 161 11.85 12.56 14.21
C ARG A 161 13.19 11.84 14.19
N GLU A 162 13.18 10.53 13.93
CA GLU A 162 14.40 9.73 13.84
C GLU A 162 15.30 10.23 12.70
N ILE A 163 14.79 10.34 11.47
CA ILE A 163 15.63 10.76 10.34
C ILE A 163 16.08 12.21 10.43
N GLU A 164 15.25 13.12 10.98
CA GLU A 164 15.65 14.50 11.26
C GLU A 164 16.80 14.55 12.29
N SER A 165 16.79 13.69 13.31
CA SER A 165 17.89 13.56 14.27
C SER A 165 19.18 13.01 13.64
N MET A 166 19.06 12.25 12.54
CA MET A 166 20.20 11.76 11.74
C MET A 166 20.69 12.80 10.72
N GLY A 167 20.12 14.00 10.70
CA GLY A 167 20.51 15.10 9.80
C GLY A 167 19.85 15.07 8.42
N VAL A 168 18.75 14.33 8.24
CA VAL A 168 17.92 14.41 7.02
C VAL A 168 17.06 15.65 7.07
N SER A 169 17.05 16.44 6.00
CA SER A 169 16.14 17.59 5.86
C SER A 169 14.90 17.21 5.07
N ILE A 170 13.71 17.55 5.57
CA ILE A 170 12.46 17.39 4.84
C ILE A 170 11.94 18.78 4.46
N ASN A 171 11.82 19.06 3.17
CA ASN A 171 11.30 20.30 2.66
C ASN A 171 9.86 20.10 2.19
N PHE A 172 8.93 20.70 2.91
CA PHE A 172 7.50 20.70 2.58
C PHE A 172 7.15 21.79 1.56
N ASN A 173 5.96 21.69 0.97
CA ASN A 173 5.47 22.59 -0.08
C ASN A 173 6.43 22.68 -1.28
N SER A 174 7.26 21.64 -1.47
CA SER A 174 8.31 21.57 -2.49
C SER A 174 7.78 20.97 -3.78
N LYS A 175 6.97 21.74 -4.50
CA LYS A 175 6.43 21.30 -5.78
C LYS A 175 7.47 21.43 -6.88
N ILE A 176 7.80 20.29 -7.49
CA ILE A 176 8.72 20.23 -8.63
C ILE A 176 8.03 20.78 -9.86
N ILE A 177 8.72 21.67 -10.59
CA ILE A 177 8.28 22.23 -11.87
C ILE A 177 9.09 21.72 -13.04
N GLU A 178 10.37 21.39 -12.82
CA GLU A 178 11.26 20.90 -13.86
C GLU A 178 12.28 19.92 -13.28
N ILE A 179 12.59 18.88 -14.03
CA ILE A 179 13.68 17.94 -13.77
C ILE A 179 14.58 17.95 -14.97
N ASN A 180 15.89 18.16 -14.74
CA ASN A 180 16.90 18.09 -15.77
C ASN A 180 17.92 16.98 -15.40
N PRO A 181 17.76 15.75 -15.90
CA PRO A 181 18.65 14.65 -15.59
C PRO A 181 20.09 14.86 -16.07
N ILE A 182 20.28 15.53 -17.22
CA ILE A 182 21.60 15.79 -17.82
C ILE A 182 22.42 16.71 -16.92
N ARG A 183 21.80 17.81 -16.44
CA ARG A 183 22.43 18.75 -15.50
C ARG A 183 22.38 18.30 -14.06
N LYS A 184 21.75 17.18 -13.77
CA LYS A 184 21.53 16.64 -12.43
C LYS A 184 20.91 17.67 -11.49
N CYS A 185 19.85 18.34 -11.93
CA CYS A 185 19.18 19.34 -11.12
C CYS A 185 17.64 19.26 -11.19
N ILE A 186 17.00 19.68 -10.12
CA ILE A 186 15.54 19.78 -9.98
C ILE A 186 15.19 21.18 -9.55
N ASN A 187 14.27 21.82 -10.30
CA ASN A 187 13.75 23.15 -10.02
C ASN A 187 12.39 23.07 -9.33
N LEU A 188 12.23 23.84 -8.27
CA LEU A 188 11.01 23.95 -7.48
C LEU A 188 10.23 25.21 -7.81
N GLN A 189 8.93 25.20 -7.51
CA GLN A 189 8.01 26.32 -7.75
C GLN A 189 8.40 27.60 -6.98
N ASP A 190 9.11 27.49 -5.86
CA ASP A 190 9.58 28.59 -5.04
C ASP A 190 10.90 29.23 -5.55
N GLY A 191 11.40 28.76 -6.70
CA GLY A 191 12.66 29.23 -7.30
C GLY A 191 13.93 28.59 -6.74
N CYS A 192 13.81 27.60 -5.84
CA CYS A 192 14.96 26.81 -5.38
C CYS A 192 15.36 25.78 -6.43
N THR A 193 16.66 25.57 -6.61
CA THR A 193 17.24 24.52 -7.44
C THR A 193 18.06 23.58 -6.57
N TYR A 194 17.84 22.27 -6.71
CA TYR A 194 18.63 21.22 -6.08
C TYR A 194 19.49 20.51 -7.12
N ASN A 195 20.81 20.60 -6.96
CA ASN A 195 21.76 19.72 -7.64
C ASN A 195 21.90 18.45 -6.79
N TYR A 196 21.98 17.28 -7.42
CA TYR A 196 22.00 16.01 -6.71
C TYR A 196 23.08 15.06 -7.22
N GLY A 197 23.61 14.24 -6.33
CA GLY A 197 24.42 13.07 -6.71
C GLY A 197 23.54 11.95 -7.23
N HIS A 198 22.49 11.59 -6.47
CA HIS A 198 21.54 10.54 -6.81
C HIS A 198 20.09 10.94 -6.44
N VAL A 199 19.16 10.72 -7.37
CA VAL A 199 17.71 10.94 -7.12
C VAL A 199 17.01 9.64 -6.79
N ILE A 200 16.17 9.67 -5.77
CA ILE A 200 15.28 8.57 -5.42
C ILE A 200 13.82 9.00 -5.58
N ASN A 201 13.13 8.41 -6.54
CA ASN A 201 11.73 8.68 -6.80
C ASN A 201 10.83 7.74 -6.00
N SER A 202 10.27 8.25 -4.92
CA SER A 202 9.24 7.60 -4.09
C SER A 202 7.89 8.34 -4.15
N ALA A 203 7.58 8.99 -5.28
CA ALA A 203 6.44 9.87 -5.47
C ALA A 203 5.07 9.17 -5.55
N GLY A 204 5.00 7.85 -5.34
CA GLY A 204 3.75 7.08 -5.24
C GLY A 204 2.79 7.32 -6.42
N LEU A 205 1.71 8.08 -6.21
CA LEU A 205 0.72 8.40 -7.26
C LEU A 205 1.30 9.14 -8.47
N HIS A 206 2.51 9.68 -8.37
CA HIS A 206 3.19 10.41 -9.46
C HIS A 206 4.50 9.73 -9.88
N ALA A 207 4.80 8.53 -9.38
CA ALA A 207 6.07 7.86 -9.60
C ALA A 207 6.38 7.59 -11.08
N ASP A 208 5.39 7.19 -11.87
CA ASP A 208 5.51 7.00 -13.32
C ASP A 208 5.90 8.31 -14.04
N LYS A 209 5.22 9.41 -13.73
CA LYS A 209 5.49 10.72 -14.36
C LYS A 209 6.91 11.21 -14.07
N ILE A 210 7.40 10.99 -12.85
CA ILE A 210 8.77 11.35 -12.47
C ILE A 210 9.76 10.42 -13.19
N ALA A 211 9.53 9.10 -13.20
CA ALA A 211 10.41 8.14 -13.86
C ALA A 211 10.55 8.42 -15.36
N HIS A 212 9.45 8.76 -16.04
CA HIS A 212 9.46 9.11 -17.46
C HIS A 212 10.34 10.32 -17.78
N GLN A 213 10.49 11.30 -16.85
CA GLN A 213 11.42 12.43 -17.06
C GLN A 213 12.89 12.00 -17.01
N PHE A 214 13.20 10.86 -16.40
CA PHE A 214 14.52 10.25 -16.41
C PHE A 214 14.72 9.21 -17.54
N GLY A 215 13.77 9.08 -18.44
CA GLY A 215 13.82 8.10 -19.53
C GLY A 215 13.54 6.65 -19.10
N VAL A 216 12.92 6.46 -17.93
CA VAL A 216 12.72 5.15 -17.29
C VAL A 216 11.23 4.82 -17.19
N GLY A 217 10.86 3.55 -17.37
CA GLY A 217 9.55 3.02 -17.05
C GLY A 217 8.40 3.44 -17.99
N PHE A 218 8.68 3.78 -19.25
CA PHE A 218 7.65 4.21 -20.23
C PHE A 218 6.54 3.19 -20.46
N GLN A 219 6.81 1.90 -20.22
CA GLN A 219 5.83 0.83 -20.34
C GLN A 219 4.82 0.82 -19.19
N TYR A 220 5.01 1.62 -18.15
CA TYR A 220 4.13 1.67 -16.99
C TYR A 220 3.35 2.97 -16.92
N THR A 221 2.10 2.88 -16.53
CA THR A 221 1.24 4.03 -16.24
C THR A 221 0.38 3.78 -15.02
N LEU A 222 0.03 4.84 -14.30
CA LEU A 222 -0.82 4.75 -13.13
C LEU A 222 -2.27 4.46 -13.53
N LEU A 223 -2.87 3.46 -12.89
CA LEU A 223 -4.30 3.20 -12.88
C LEU A 223 -4.80 3.25 -11.43
N PRO A 224 -5.26 4.41 -10.93
CA PRO A 224 -5.50 4.61 -9.51
C PRO A 224 -6.82 3.99 -9.06
N PHE A 225 -6.81 3.32 -7.88
CA PHE A 225 -7.99 2.72 -7.27
C PHE A 225 -8.22 3.28 -5.87
N LYS A 226 -9.43 3.76 -5.63
CA LYS A 226 -9.86 4.31 -4.34
C LYS A 226 -10.43 3.23 -3.43
N GLY A 227 -9.89 3.15 -2.23
CA GLY A 227 -10.41 2.34 -1.14
C GLY A 227 -11.31 3.18 -0.25
N ILE A 228 -12.59 2.85 -0.22
CA ILE A 228 -13.58 3.46 0.64
C ILE A 228 -13.87 2.49 1.78
N TYR A 229 -14.02 3.03 2.98
CA TYR A 229 -14.36 2.28 4.19
C TYR A 229 -15.69 2.74 4.76
N TRP A 230 -16.44 1.81 5.31
CA TRP A 230 -17.55 2.07 6.21
C TRP A 230 -17.11 1.77 7.64
N LYS A 231 -17.56 2.59 8.58
CA LYS A 231 -17.35 2.34 10.00
C LYS A 231 -18.48 1.43 10.50
N LEU A 232 -18.12 0.40 11.27
CA LEU A 232 -19.13 -0.43 11.97
C LEU A 232 -19.65 0.36 13.18
N ASP A 233 -20.95 0.43 13.32
CA ASP A 233 -21.58 1.04 14.48
C ASP A 233 -21.22 0.25 15.75
N SER A 234 -20.66 0.94 16.74
CA SER A 234 -20.29 0.34 18.02
C SER A 234 -21.49 -0.22 18.79
N ASN A 235 -22.69 0.31 18.53
CA ASN A 235 -23.93 -0.15 19.15
C ASN A 235 -24.58 -1.33 18.42
N ALA A 236 -23.96 -1.82 17.34
CA ALA A 236 -24.51 -2.94 16.56
C ALA A 236 -24.36 -4.31 17.23
N GLY A 237 -23.68 -4.36 18.39
CA GLY A 237 -23.52 -5.58 19.18
C GLY A 237 -22.56 -6.61 18.56
N PHE A 238 -21.60 -6.17 17.73
CA PHE A 238 -20.51 -7.00 17.23
C PHE A 238 -19.29 -6.87 18.14
N ASN A 239 -18.70 -8.00 18.51
CA ASN A 239 -17.45 -8.07 19.25
C ASN A 239 -16.41 -8.86 18.43
N LEU A 240 -15.75 -8.18 17.52
CA LEU A 240 -14.72 -8.78 16.66
C LEU A 240 -13.35 -8.70 17.35
N LYS A 241 -12.75 -9.85 17.62
CA LYS A 241 -11.43 -9.96 18.27
C LYS A 241 -10.29 -9.96 17.25
N HIS A 242 -10.54 -10.49 16.06
CA HIS A 242 -9.57 -10.67 15.00
C HIS A 242 -9.96 -9.90 13.74
N LEU A 243 -9.00 -9.67 12.85
CA LEU A 243 -9.30 -9.20 11.51
C LEU A 243 -9.93 -10.34 10.71
N VAL A 244 -11.02 -10.10 10.00
CA VAL A 244 -11.71 -11.13 9.22
C VAL A 244 -11.70 -10.77 7.74
N TYR A 245 -11.09 -11.63 6.95
CA TYR A 245 -10.91 -11.44 5.52
C TYR A 245 -11.56 -12.60 4.74
N PRO A 246 -12.22 -12.32 3.61
CA PRO A 246 -12.54 -13.38 2.67
C PRO A 246 -11.25 -13.93 2.05
N VAL A 247 -11.25 -15.19 1.66
CA VAL A 247 -10.21 -15.74 0.80
C VAL A 247 -10.23 -14.97 -0.53
N PRO A 248 -9.13 -14.31 -0.93
CA PRO A 248 -9.13 -13.45 -2.12
C PRO A 248 -9.01 -14.25 -3.41
N ASP A 249 -9.43 -13.66 -4.52
CA ASP A 249 -9.03 -14.11 -5.84
C ASP A 249 -7.55 -13.75 -6.07
N LEU A 250 -6.67 -14.73 -6.06
CA LEU A 250 -5.22 -14.54 -6.12
C LEU A 250 -4.70 -14.02 -7.48
N ARG A 251 -5.59 -13.89 -8.48
CA ARG A 251 -5.25 -13.32 -9.80
C ARG A 251 -5.24 -11.80 -9.81
N VAL A 252 -5.88 -11.17 -8.82
CA VAL A 252 -6.02 -9.71 -8.74
C VAL A 252 -5.46 -9.17 -7.43
N PRO A 253 -4.92 -7.93 -7.40
CA PRO A 253 -4.25 -7.38 -6.22
C PRO A 253 -5.23 -6.82 -5.17
N PHE A 254 -6.48 -7.31 -5.12
CA PHE A 254 -7.52 -6.80 -4.23
C PHE A 254 -8.09 -7.90 -3.35
N LEU A 255 -8.26 -7.62 -2.06
CA LEU A 255 -8.62 -8.62 -1.05
C LEU A 255 -10.13 -8.71 -0.78
N GLY A 256 -10.95 -7.91 -1.46
CA GLY A 256 -12.39 -7.84 -1.16
C GLY A 256 -12.71 -7.08 0.14
N VAL A 257 -14.00 -6.99 0.46
CA VAL A 257 -14.46 -6.33 1.70
C VAL A 257 -14.10 -7.21 2.90
N HIS A 258 -13.40 -6.63 3.87
CA HIS A 258 -12.96 -7.29 5.09
C HIS A 258 -13.10 -6.37 6.30
N THR A 259 -12.95 -6.91 7.51
CA THR A 259 -12.95 -6.12 8.73
C THR A 259 -11.53 -5.74 9.15
N THR A 260 -11.38 -4.53 9.67
CA THR A 260 -10.14 -4.08 10.31
C THR A 260 -10.49 -3.23 11.52
N THR A 261 -10.09 -3.65 12.71
CA THR A 261 -10.21 -2.84 13.91
C THR A 261 -8.92 -2.06 14.11
N SER A 262 -9.02 -0.72 14.17
CA SER A 262 -7.87 0.15 14.37
C SER A 262 -7.36 0.09 15.81
N VAL A 263 -6.19 0.66 16.07
CA VAL A 263 -5.62 0.75 17.43
C VAL A 263 -6.48 1.56 18.41
N GLU A 264 -7.37 2.41 17.89
CA GLU A 264 -8.37 3.16 18.67
C GLU A 264 -9.66 2.36 18.93
N GLY A 265 -9.71 1.08 18.56
CA GLY A 265 -10.87 0.22 18.75
C GLY A 265 -12.02 0.43 17.75
N VAL A 266 -11.80 1.23 16.70
CA VAL A 266 -12.82 1.47 15.66
C VAL A 266 -12.73 0.39 14.59
N THR A 267 -13.82 -0.36 14.41
CA THR A 267 -13.89 -1.36 13.34
C THR A 267 -14.37 -0.72 12.03
N TYR A 268 -13.61 -0.95 10.98
CA TYR A 268 -13.91 -0.57 9.61
C TYR A 268 -14.19 -1.80 8.76
N LEU A 269 -15.11 -1.66 7.81
CA LEU A 269 -15.35 -2.62 6.74
C LEU A 269 -14.88 -2.01 5.41
N GLY A 270 -14.18 -2.76 4.61
CA GLY A 270 -13.54 -2.31 3.37
C GLY A 270 -12.08 -2.77 3.32
N PRO A 271 -11.26 -2.12 2.49
CA PRO A 271 -11.63 -1.10 1.51
C PRO A 271 -12.25 -1.70 0.24
N THR A 272 -12.94 -0.87 -0.51
CA THR A 272 -13.25 -1.13 -1.91
C THR A 272 -12.02 -0.94 -2.80
N ALA A 273 -12.15 -1.22 -4.09
CA ALA A 273 -11.13 -0.91 -5.11
C ALA A 273 -11.79 -0.25 -6.32
N VAL A 274 -12.41 0.92 -6.10
CA VAL A 274 -13.14 1.65 -7.14
C VAL A 274 -12.14 2.44 -7.99
N PRO A 275 -12.12 2.30 -9.32
CA PRO A 275 -11.32 3.16 -10.18
C PRO A 275 -11.66 4.64 -9.97
N VAL A 276 -10.66 5.51 -10.01
CA VAL A 276 -10.87 6.96 -9.93
C VAL A 276 -10.29 7.68 -11.12
N LEU A 277 -10.87 8.83 -11.44
CA LEU A 277 -10.63 9.56 -12.68
C LEU A 277 -9.49 10.58 -12.58
N SER A 278 -8.84 10.66 -11.42
CA SER A 278 -7.65 11.49 -11.23
C SER A 278 -6.78 10.91 -10.12
N ARG A 279 -5.48 11.19 -10.13
CA ARG A 279 -4.48 10.58 -9.22
C ARG A 279 -4.78 10.84 -7.76
N GLU A 280 -5.31 12.00 -7.42
CA GLU A 280 -5.57 12.47 -6.05
C GLU A 280 -7.05 12.73 -5.78
N ASN A 281 -7.95 12.08 -6.50
CA ASN A 281 -9.40 12.22 -6.32
C ASN A 281 -9.88 11.47 -5.07
N TYR A 282 -9.60 12.00 -3.89
CA TYR A 282 -10.07 11.47 -2.60
C TYR A 282 -11.55 11.72 -2.34
N HIS A 283 -12.09 12.84 -2.82
CA HIS A 283 -13.51 13.20 -2.73
C HIS A 283 -14.25 12.84 -4.02
N SER A 284 -15.56 13.00 -4.09
CA SER A 284 -16.38 12.55 -5.22
C SER A 284 -15.92 13.12 -6.57
N ILE A 285 -16.43 14.31 -6.94
CA ILE A 285 -16.07 14.97 -8.21
C ILE A 285 -14.99 16.05 -8.02
N LYS A 286 -14.77 16.53 -6.81
CA LYS A 286 -13.73 17.52 -6.53
C LYS A 286 -12.33 16.94 -6.76
N GLY A 287 -11.47 17.68 -7.43
CA GLY A 287 -10.08 17.31 -7.68
C GLY A 287 -9.87 16.48 -8.96
N ILE A 288 -10.86 16.33 -9.83
CA ILE A 288 -10.68 15.74 -11.15
C ILE A 288 -9.96 16.75 -12.05
N LYS A 289 -8.81 16.34 -12.58
CA LYS A 289 -7.99 17.09 -13.52
C LYS A 289 -8.21 16.56 -14.93
N LEU A 290 -8.60 17.40 -15.88
CA LEU A 290 -8.92 16.99 -17.27
C LEU A 290 -7.76 16.29 -17.97
N ASN A 291 -6.53 16.71 -17.73
CA ASN A 291 -5.32 16.10 -18.28
C ASN A 291 -5.01 14.70 -17.70
N GLU A 292 -5.67 14.30 -16.60
CA GLU A 292 -5.58 12.96 -16.01
C GLU A 292 -6.81 12.11 -16.37
N LEU A 293 -7.98 12.73 -16.49
CA LEU A 293 -9.25 12.07 -16.80
C LEU A 293 -9.19 11.24 -18.08
N LEU A 294 -8.76 11.87 -19.19
CA LEU A 294 -8.75 11.23 -20.51
C LEU A 294 -7.84 9.98 -20.55
N PRO A 295 -6.55 10.05 -20.17
CA PRO A 295 -5.69 8.87 -20.22
C PRO A 295 -6.13 7.77 -19.25
N ILE A 296 -6.60 8.12 -18.04
CA ILE A 296 -7.11 7.12 -17.09
C ILE A 296 -8.35 6.42 -17.64
N THR A 297 -9.31 7.18 -18.19
CA THR A 297 -10.55 6.62 -18.75
C THR A 297 -10.26 5.73 -19.96
N ALA A 298 -9.36 6.15 -20.85
CA ALA A 298 -8.94 5.36 -22.01
C ALA A 298 -8.30 4.04 -21.57
N ASN A 299 -7.42 4.06 -20.58
CA ASN A 299 -6.80 2.84 -20.05
C ASN A 299 -7.83 1.92 -19.37
N LEU A 300 -8.77 2.46 -18.59
CA LEU A 300 -9.86 1.68 -18.00
C LEU A 300 -10.74 1.02 -19.07
N ALA A 301 -11.11 1.75 -20.13
CA ALA A 301 -11.89 1.21 -21.25
C ALA A 301 -11.12 0.10 -21.98
N LYS A 302 -9.82 0.31 -22.26
CA LYS A 302 -8.94 -0.71 -22.86
C LYS A 302 -8.87 -1.97 -22.00
N GLN A 303 -8.71 -1.83 -20.68
CA GLN A 303 -8.70 -2.96 -19.75
C GLN A 303 -10.05 -3.69 -19.72
N PHE A 304 -11.15 -2.94 -19.72
CA PHE A 304 -12.50 -3.50 -19.73
C PHE A 304 -12.77 -4.30 -21.02
N VAL A 305 -12.37 -3.78 -22.18
CA VAL A 305 -12.51 -4.47 -23.47
C VAL A 305 -11.62 -5.71 -23.51
N ALA A 306 -10.35 -5.58 -23.16
CA ALA A 306 -9.37 -6.68 -23.17
C ALA A 306 -9.70 -7.79 -22.16
N ASN A 307 -10.38 -7.47 -21.08
CA ASN A 307 -10.79 -8.40 -20.01
C ASN A 307 -9.68 -9.33 -19.47
N LYS A 308 -8.43 -8.85 -19.46
CA LYS A 308 -7.32 -9.65 -18.93
C LYS A 308 -7.51 -9.92 -17.44
N ASP A 309 -7.18 -11.11 -17.01
CA ASP A 309 -7.32 -11.58 -15.63
C ASP A 309 -8.72 -11.36 -15.01
N GLY A 310 -9.76 -11.28 -15.86
CA GLY A 310 -11.14 -11.08 -15.41
C GLY A 310 -11.48 -9.64 -14.98
N PHE A 311 -10.79 -8.64 -15.53
CA PHE A 311 -10.94 -7.23 -15.17
C PHE A 311 -12.38 -6.71 -15.24
N ARG A 312 -13.21 -7.16 -16.21
CA ARG A 312 -14.64 -6.77 -16.28
C ARG A 312 -15.40 -7.13 -15.02
N ARG A 313 -15.23 -8.40 -14.56
CA ARG A 313 -15.90 -8.88 -13.35
C ARG A 313 -15.43 -8.08 -12.14
N LEU A 314 -14.12 -7.84 -12.02
CA LEU A 314 -13.54 -7.04 -10.96
C LEU A 314 -14.09 -5.60 -10.97
N ALA A 315 -14.06 -4.92 -12.12
CA ALA A 315 -14.53 -3.55 -12.26
C ALA A 315 -16.01 -3.42 -11.91
N TRP A 316 -16.84 -4.38 -12.32
CA TRP A 316 -18.26 -4.41 -11.98
C TRP A 316 -18.51 -4.65 -10.49
N GLN A 317 -17.83 -5.63 -9.91
CA GLN A 317 -17.95 -5.96 -8.49
C GLN A 317 -17.49 -4.79 -7.61
N GLU A 318 -16.33 -4.22 -7.89
CA GLU A 318 -15.79 -3.12 -7.09
C GLU A 318 -16.55 -1.81 -7.34
N GLY A 319 -16.94 -1.53 -8.58
CA GLY A 319 -17.77 -0.37 -8.93
C GLY A 319 -19.13 -0.40 -8.23
N SER A 320 -19.79 -1.57 -8.19
CA SER A 320 -21.08 -1.73 -7.50
C SER A 320 -20.96 -1.48 -5.98
N ARG A 321 -19.83 -1.80 -5.37
CA ARG A 321 -19.56 -1.57 -3.93
C ARG A 321 -19.42 -0.10 -3.54
N TYR A 322 -19.40 0.81 -4.50
CA TYR A 322 -19.54 2.24 -4.22
C TYR A 322 -20.92 2.57 -3.58
N ILE A 323 -21.93 1.78 -3.91
CA ILE A 323 -23.30 1.95 -3.43
C ILE A 323 -23.46 1.15 -2.13
N LYS A 324 -23.93 1.81 -1.06
CA LYS A 324 -24.06 1.24 0.30
C LYS A 324 -24.83 -0.10 0.36
N PRO A 325 -25.97 -0.31 -0.31
CA PRO A 325 -26.66 -1.60 -0.33
C PRO A 325 -25.80 -2.74 -0.89
N SER A 326 -25.13 -2.51 -2.01
CA SER A 326 -24.23 -3.51 -2.63
C SER A 326 -23.03 -3.82 -1.74
N PHE A 327 -22.46 -2.79 -1.10
CA PHE A 327 -21.41 -2.98 -0.11
C PHE A 327 -21.89 -3.82 1.08
N ALA A 328 -23.08 -3.55 1.61
CA ALA A 328 -23.68 -4.31 2.71
C ALA A 328 -23.88 -5.79 2.35
N ILE A 329 -24.31 -6.10 1.11
CA ILE A 329 -24.42 -7.47 0.62
C ILE A 329 -23.04 -8.17 0.63
N ALA A 330 -21.99 -7.47 0.18
CA ALA A 330 -20.62 -8.03 0.20
C ALA A 330 -20.13 -8.27 1.64
N ALA A 331 -20.38 -7.33 2.56
CA ALA A 331 -19.99 -7.43 3.96
C ALA A 331 -20.75 -8.54 4.72
N LYS A 332 -22.02 -8.79 4.39
CA LYS A 332 -22.82 -9.89 4.96
C LYS A 332 -22.24 -11.28 4.68
N LYS A 333 -21.41 -11.43 3.65
CA LYS A 333 -20.75 -12.72 3.39
C LYS A 333 -19.78 -13.14 4.51
N ILE A 334 -19.22 -12.16 5.24
CA ILE A 334 -18.33 -12.41 6.38
C ILE A 334 -19.04 -12.22 7.72
N LEU A 335 -20.00 -11.30 7.81
CA LEU A 335 -20.77 -10.97 8.99
C LEU A 335 -22.30 -11.12 8.70
N PRO A 336 -22.87 -12.32 8.76
CA PRO A 336 -24.28 -12.55 8.34
C PRO A 336 -25.32 -11.71 9.07
N ARG A 337 -25.09 -11.39 10.34
CA ARG A 337 -25.97 -10.55 11.15
C ARG A 337 -25.92 -9.05 10.81
N LEU A 338 -24.96 -8.63 9.96
CA LEU A 338 -24.80 -7.23 9.59
C LEU A 338 -26.07 -6.71 8.90
N LYS A 339 -26.56 -5.56 9.36
CA LYS A 339 -27.64 -4.80 8.69
C LYS A 339 -27.04 -3.55 8.05
N MET A 340 -27.68 -3.05 7.01
CA MET A 340 -27.20 -1.85 6.31
C MET A 340 -27.11 -0.61 7.23
N GLN A 341 -27.98 -0.50 8.23
CA GLN A 341 -27.96 0.59 9.21
C GLN A 341 -26.70 0.56 10.11
N HIS A 342 -26.08 -0.61 10.33
CA HIS A 342 -24.86 -0.75 11.11
C HIS A 342 -23.61 -0.19 10.38
N LEU A 343 -23.73 0.17 9.10
CA LEU A 343 -22.69 0.80 8.32
C LEU A 343 -22.81 2.32 8.44
N LEU A 344 -21.92 2.95 9.17
CA LEU A 344 -21.83 4.39 9.32
C LEU A 344 -20.86 5.00 8.31
N PRO A 345 -21.08 6.24 7.85
CA PRO A 345 -20.13 6.93 6.97
C PRO A 345 -18.75 7.02 7.60
N SER A 346 -17.72 6.95 6.76
CA SER A 346 -16.33 7.10 7.19
C SER A 346 -15.59 8.07 6.27
N ASN A 347 -14.76 8.93 6.87
CA ASN A 347 -13.83 9.79 6.13
C ASN A 347 -12.52 9.08 5.78
N LYS A 348 -12.39 7.78 6.13
CA LYS A 348 -11.20 6.99 5.81
C LYS A 348 -11.22 6.61 4.33
N VAL A 349 -10.36 7.23 3.56
CA VAL A 349 -10.22 7.02 2.11
C VAL A 349 -8.74 7.01 1.76
N GLY A 350 -8.33 5.99 1.01
CA GLY A 350 -6.98 5.90 0.44
C GLY A 350 -7.04 5.67 -1.07
N ILE A 351 -6.00 6.08 -1.80
CA ILE A 351 -5.84 5.77 -3.23
C ILE A 351 -4.59 4.91 -3.38
N ARG A 352 -4.76 3.73 -4.00
CA ARG A 352 -3.65 2.83 -4.34
C ARG A 352 -3.00 3.31 -5.62
N ALA A 353 -1.68 3.47 -5.58
CA ALA A 353 -0.84 3.79 -6.74
C ALA A 353 -0.58 2.51 -7.55
N GLN A 354 -1.63 1.90 -8.11
CA GLN A 354 -1.53 0.66 -8.88
C GLN A 354 -1.00 0.96 -10.27
N MET A 355 0.10 0.32 -10.66
CA MET A 355 0.64 0.44 -12.00
C MET A 355 0.03 -0.59 -12.96
N LEU A 356 -0.19 -0.15 -14.18
CA LEU A 356 -0.55 -0.93 -15.35
C LEU A 356 0.67 -1.02 -16.27
N ASN A 357 1.07 -2.23 -16.64
CA ASN A 357 2.01 -2.43 -17.73
C ASN A 357 1.23 -2.34 -19.06
N MET A 358 1.52 -1.35 -19.87
CA MET A 358 0.77 -1.06 -21.11
C MET A 358 1.07 -2.05 -22.24
N GLU A 359 2.24 -2.68 -22.25
CA GLU A 359 2.61 -3.70 -23.24
C GLU A 359 1.85 -4.99 -23.01
N THR A 360 1.86 -5.48 -21.75
CA THR A 360 1.17 -6.71 -21.40
C THR A 360 -0.33 -6.50 -21.14
N GLY A 361 -0.73 -5.26 -20.82
CA GLY A 361 -2.09 -4.91 -20.39
C GLY A 361 -2.46 -5.55 -19.05
N ARG A 362 -1.51 -5.80 -18.16
CA ARG A 362 -1.74 -6.38 -16.84
C ARG A 362 -1.39 -5.40 -15.73
N LEU A 363 -2.11 -5.51 -14.62
CA LEU A 363 -1.76 -4.79 -13.40
C LEU A 363 -0.46 -5.36 -12.83
N VAL A 364 0.44 -4.48 -12.39
CA VAL A 364 1.72 -4.90 -11.76
C VAL A 364 1.42 -5.41 -10.36
N ASN A 365 1.65 -6.69 -10.13
CA ASN A 365 1.29 -7.35 -8.87
C ASN A 365 2.40 -7.33 -7.81
N ASP A 366 3.67 -7.16 -8.21
CA ASP A 366 4.80 -7.11 -7.28
C ASP A 366 5.33 -5.68 -7.10
N PHE A 367 6.28 -5.50 -6.20
CA PHE A 367 7.05 -4.26 -6.14
C PHE A 367 7.88 -4.09 -7.43
N LEU A 368 7.96 -2.86 -7.88
CA LEU A 368 8.69 -2.51 -9.09
C LEU A 368 9.62 -1.35 -8.81
N VAL A 369 10.91 -1.61 -8.96
CA VAL A 369 11.98 -0.62 -8.83
C VAL A 369 12.82 -0.67 -10.10
N GLU A 370 13.03 0.48 -10.72
CA GLU A 370 13.90 0.59 -11.89
C GLU A 370 14.99 1.64 -11.65
N GLY A 371 16.16 1.40 -12.20
CA GLY A 371 17.29 2.31 -12.16
C GLY A 371 17.43 3.11 -13.44
N GLY A 372 17.78 4.38 -13.32
CA GLY A 372 18.26 5.24 -14.40
C GLY A 372 19.67 5.77 -14.07
N GLU A 373 20.22 6.57 -14.93
CA GLU A 373 21.50 7.22 -14.65
C GLU A 373 21.38 8.14 -13.43
N ASN A 374 22.16 7.88 -12.38
CA ASN A 374 22.10 8.58 -11.09
C ASN A 374 20.68 8.72 -10.51
N SER A 375 19.84 7.71 -10.75
CA SER A 375 18.46 7.72 -10.26
C SER A 375 17.91 6.33 -9.98
N THR A 376 17.02 6.25 -9.00
CA THR A 376 16.28 5.03 -8.62
C THR A 376 14.80 5.36 -8.51
N HIS A 377 13.96 4.60 -9.19
CA HIS A 377 12.52 4.87 -9.28
C HIS A 377 11.70 3.74 -8.69
N ILE A 378 11.02 4.01 -7.58
CA ILE A 378 10.06 3.08 -6.97
C ILE A 378 8.71 3.29 -7.67
N ILE A 379 8.53 2.58 -8.80
CA ILE A 379 7.37 2.78 -9.69
C ILE A 379 6.12 2.17 -9.09
N ASN A 380 6.21 0.96 -8.49
CA ASN A 380 5.06 0.29 -7.88
C ASN A 380 5.38 -0.19 -6.47
N ALA A 381 4.88 0.53 -5.47
CA ALA A 381 5.01 0.20 -4.05
C ALA A 381 3.63 0.22 -3.37
N ILE A 382 2.74 -0.66 -3.83
CA ILE A 382 1.41 -0.88 -3.22
C ILE A 382 1.52 -1.79 -1.98
N SER A 383 0.37 -2.16 -1.36
CA SER A 383 0.38 -3.13 -0.26
C SER A 383 1.22 -4.38 -0.62
N PRO A 384 2.15 -4.80 0.25
CA PRO A 384 2.32 -4.46 1.66
C PRO A 384 3.44 -3.44 1.95
N ALA A 385 3.66 -2.43 1.13
CA ALA A 385 4.80 -1.51 1.26
C ALA A 385 4.94 -0.88 2.66
N TRP A 386 3.83 -0.62 3.36
CA TRP A 386 3.86 -0.11 4.72
C TRP A 386 4.45 -1.14 5.69
N THR A 387 4.00 -2.40 5.64
CA THR A 387 4.54 -3.50 6.44
C THR A 387 6.02 -3.76 6.13
N SER A 388 6.38 -3.69 4.86
CA SER A 388 7.69 -4.10 4.32
C SER A 388 8.73 -2.97 4.33
N ALA A 389 8.42 -1.79 4.83
CA ALA A 389 9.17 -0.56 4.55
C ALA A 389 10.67 -0.66 4.87
N PHE A 390 11.06 -1.24 6.01
CA PHE A 390 12.47 -1.38 6.38
C PHE A 390 13.25 -2.35 5.49
N PRO A 391 12.87 -3.63 5.33
CA PRO A 391 13.62 -4.54 4.45
C PRO A 391 13.50 -4.16 2.97
N PHE A 392 12.44 -3.49 2.57
CA PHE A 392 12.32 -2.98 1.20
C PHE A 392 13.29 -1.81 0.96
N ALA A 393 13.50 -0.94 1.93
CA ALA A 393 14.52 0.12 1.85
C ALA A 393 15.93 -0.48 1.72
N ARG A 394 16.27 -1.50 2.53
CA ARG A 394 17.54 -2.23 2.38
C ARG A 394 17.69 -2.86 1.01
N TYR A 395 16.66 -3.57 0.53
CA TYR A 395 16.67 -4.17 -0.80
C TYR A 395 16.93 -3.14 -1.89
N ILE A 396 16.29 -1.97 -1.82
CA ILE A 396 16.50 -0.89 -2.80
C ILE A 396 17.92 -0.35 -2.70
N TYR A 397 18.41 -0.11 -1.50
CA TYR A 397 19.78 0.37 -1.29
C TYR A 397 20.79 -0.59 -1.89
N ASP A 398 20.77 -1.86 -1.50
CA ASP A 398 21.71 -2.89 -1.92
C ASP A 398 21.69 -3.17 -3.44
N ASN A 399 20.51 -3.13 -4.06
CA ASN A 399 20.35 -3.56 -5.45
C ASN A 399 20.28 -2.43 -6.47
N HIS A 400 19.93 -1.22 -6.07
CA HIS A 400 19.68 -0.11 -7.00
C HIS A 400 20.52 1.14 -6.70
N ILE A 401 21.02 1.33 -5.48
CA ILE A 401 21.84 2.49 -5.12
C ILE A 401 23.31 2.08 -5.07
N GLU A 402 23.72 1.20 -4.16
CA GLU A 402 25.12 0.80 -3.98
C GLU A 402 25.73 0.19 -5.24
N LYS A 403 24.96 -0.60 -6.01
CA LYS A 403 25.44 -1.17 -7.27
C LYS A 403 25.69 -0.13 -8.36
N GLN A 404 25.03 1.01 -8.31
CA GLN A 404 25.32 2.11 -9.24
C GLN A 404 26.56 2.87 -8.82
N GLU A 405 26.77 3.12 -7.52
CA GLU A 405 27.99 3.77 -7.00
C GLU A 405 29.26 2.95 -7.34
N LYS A 406 29.18 1.62 -7.32
CA LYS A 406 30.30 0.73 -7.66
C LYS A 406 30.60 0.62 -9.17
N LYS A 407 29.74 1.18 -10.04
CA LYS A 407 29.94 1.18 -11.50
C LYS A 407 30.56 2.48 -12.04
N ILE A 408 30.63 3.51 -11.19
CA ILE A 408 31.26 4.81 -11.46
C ILE A 408 32.70 4.77 -10.93
#